data_cf7471b78414f5441df5b64cbc4263b7
#
_entry.id   cf7471b78414f5441df5b64cbc4263b7
#
_cell.length_a   1.000
_cell.length_b   1.000
_cell.length_c   1.000
_cell.angle_alpha   90.00
_cell.angle_beta   90.00
_cell.angle_gamma   90.00
#
_symmetry.space_group_name_H-M   'P 1'
#
loop_
_entity.id
_entity.type
_entity.pdbx_description
1 polymer ?
#
loop_
_entity_poly.entity_id
_entity_poly.type
_entity_poly.pdbx_seq_one_letter_code
_entity_poly.pdbx_strand_id
1 'polypeptide(L)'
;MGQLTDASVVLRFGYQAIRKAGLPTEEILTKAGVALNQIDTNARTPLSAQNAFWIAAQEVSHDPDIGLHLGEHLPLYRGQVIEHLFISSETFGEGLKRALAYQRLISDAFDAKLIVEDGRCYLTNGEQFWSDSLVNRHFSECAMSGILRFFKFITEGQFQPIYIDFNFNDGANDDEYFRVYGCPVSLGQKATRLYFDAAVLDYPLWQAEPELLQLHEQLAIEKLQELARYDLVGEVRRAIGSTLESGETTLETVAAQLSITPRRLRTQLSEANTSFQQILSDYRCRLAKKLLANTNESVERIVYLTGFSEPSTFYRAFKRWTNETPVEYRKRKQR
;
A
#
# COMPACT_ATOMS: atom_id res chain seq x y z
N MET A 1 15.38 -1.59 -3.13
CA MET A 1 14.04 -2.05 -2.75
C MET A 1 13.03 -1.03 -3.27
N GLY A 2 11.93 -1.47 -3.90
CA GLY A 2 10.84 -0.59 -4.32
C GLY A 2 10.19 0.08 -3.09
N GLN A 3 9.60 1.25 -3.27
CA GLN A 3 8.83 1.90 -2.22
C GLN A 3 7.59 1.05 -1.94
N LEU A 4 7.42 0.59 -0.68
CA LEU A 4 6.23 -0.15 -0.24
C LEU A 4 4.99 0.73 -0.37
N THR A 5 3.89 0.12 -0.79
CA THR A 5 2.62 0.82 -1.02
C THR A 5 1.46 0.07 -0.39
N ASP A 6 0.43 0.84 -0.03
CA ASP A 6 -0.87 0.33 0.43
C ASP A 6 -1.95 0.61 -0.60
N ALA A 7 -2.96 -0.22 -0.66
CA ALA A 7 -4.20 0.17 -1.33
C ALA A 7 -4.76 1.44 -0.67
N SER A 8 -5.27 2.39 -1.46
CA SER A 8 -5.82 3.66 -0.93
C SER A 8 -6.95 3.44 0.07
N VAL A 9 -7.61 2.28 0.02
CA VAL A 9 -8.62 1.87 0.98
C VAL A 9 -8.11 1.89 2.44
N VAL A 10 -6.83 1.64 2.67
CA VAL A 10 -6.23 1.66 4.02
C VAL A 10 -6.28 3.08 4.61
N LEU A 11 -5.88 4.10 3.84
CA LEU A 11 -6.06 5.50 4.24
C LEU A 11 -7.53 5.91 4.34
N ARG A 12 -8.38 5.37 3.45
CA ARG A 12 -9.83 5.62 3.50
C ARG A 12 -10.45 5.16 4.80
N PHE A 13 -9.99 4.05 5.37
CA PHE A 13 -10.47 3.58 6.68
C PHE A 13 -10.08 4.53 7.81
N GLY A 14 -8.83 4.96 7.84
CA GLY A 14 -8.40 5.99 8.79
C GLY A 14 -9.24 7.27 8.65
N TYR A 15 -9.46 7.73 7.42
CA TYR A 15 -10.31 8.89 7.13
C TYR A 15 -11.76 8.72 7.63
N GLN A 16 -12.36 7.55 7.38
CA GLN A 16 -13.71 7.26 7.87
C GLN A 16 -13.78 7.20 9.40
N ALA A 17 -12.75 6.62 10.03
CA ALA A 17 -12.67 6.54 11.49
C ALA A 17 -12.57 7.92 12.13
N ILE A 18 -11.68 8.81 11.65
CA ILE A 18 -11.57 10.18 12.18
C ILE A 18 -12.86 10.98 11.99
N ARG A 19 -13.54 10.83 10.86
CA ARG A 19 -14.86 11.46 10.63
C ARG A 19 -15.90 10.97 11.62
N LYS A 20 -15.97 9.65 11.83
CA LYS A 20 -16.95 9.04 12.74
C LYS A 20 -16.68 9.40 14.21
N ALA A 21 -15.40 9.58 14.56
CA ALA A 21 -14.98 10.07 15.87
C ALA A 21 -15.20 11.58 16.07
N GLY A 22 -15.64 12.32 15.04
CA GLY A 22 -15.89 13.76 15.14
C GLY A 22 -14.62 14.61 15.17
N LEU A 23 -13.47 14.08 14.74
CA LEU A 23 -12.18 14.79 14.71
C LEU A 23 -12.09 15.77 13.54
N PRO A 24 -11.24 16.82 13.63
CA PRO A 24 -11.09 17.85 12.60
C PRO A 24 -10.35 17.29 11.36
N THR A 25 -11.10 16.64 10.51
CA THR A 25 -10.63 15.82 9.38
C THR A 25 -9.77 16.61 8.37
N GLU A 26 -10.19 17.83 8.01
CA GLU A 26 -9.48 18.67 7.04
C GLU A 26 -8.10 19.11 7.58
N GLU A 27 -8.02 19.41 8.86
CA GLU A 27 -6.77 19.77 9.53
C GLU A 27 -5.79 18.59 9.54
N ILE A 28 -6.27 17.39 9.90
CA ILE A 28 -5.48 16.16 9.91
C ILE A 28 -4.95 15.85 8.51
N LEU A 29 -5.79 15.90 7.49
CA LEU A 29 -5.36 15.62 6.12
C LEU A 29 -4.36 16.64 5.59
N THR A 30 -4.60 17.92 5.86
CA THR A 30 -3.69 19.01 5.46
C THR A 30 -2.33 18.82 6.11
N LYS A 31 -2.28 18.53 7.40
CA LYS A 31 -1.05 18.29 8.15
C LYS A 31 -0.31 17.05 7.68
N ALA A 32 -1.04 15.99 7.33
CA ALA A 32 -0.49 14.77 6.76
C ALA A 32 0.01 14.93 5.31
N GLY A 33 -0.33 16.03 4.63
CA GLY A 33 -0.05 16.20 3.21
C GLY A 33 -0.81 15.22 2.30
N VAL A 34 -1.97 14.73 2.75
CA VAL A 34 -2.82 13.77 2.05
C VAL A 34 -4.00 14.50 1.41
N ALA A 35 -4.11 14.46 0.10
CA ALA A 35 -5.23 15.03 -0.62
C ALA A 35 -6.43 14.06 -0.68
N LEU A 36 -7.67 14.58 -0.62
CA LEU A 36 -8.89 13.76 -0.68
C LEU A 36 -8.95 12.87 -1.93
N ASN A 37 -8.47 13.35 -3.07
CA ASN A 37 -8.43 12.55 -4.29
C ASN A 37 -7.51 11.32 -4.20
N GLN A 38 -6.54 11.29 -3.29
CA GLN A 38 -5.70 10.12 -3.02
C GLN A 38 -6.45 9.05 -2.22
N ILE A 39 -7.46 9.45 -1.47
CA ILE A 39 -8.29 8.55 -0.63
C ILE A 39 -9.39 7.89 -1.48
N ASP A 40 -9.93 8.62 -2.47
CA ASP A 40 -11.10 8.18 -3.25
C ASP A 40 -10.75 7.34 -4.49
N THR A 41 -9.47 7.22 -4.84
CA THR A 41 -9.02 6.43 -5.98
C THR A 41 -8.80 4.97 -5.62
N ASN A 42 -8.83 4.09 -6.62
CA ASN A 42 -8.35 2.71 -6.48
C ASN A 42 -6.82 2.61 -6.65
N ALA A 43 -6.11 3.75 -6.55
CA ALA A 43 -4.67 3.83 -6.65
C ALA A 43 -4.00 3.28 -5.38
N ARG A 44 -2.73 2.98 -5.47
CA ARG A 44 -1.92 2.66 -4.28
C ARG A 44 -1.23 3.93 -3.79
N THR A 45 -1.10 4.03 -2.48
CA THR A 45 -0.43 5.14 -1.79
C THR A 45 0.88 4.66 -1.16
N PRO A 46 1.93 5.49 -1.10
CA PRO A 46 3.14 5.14 -0.38
C PRO A 46 2.85 4.88 1.10
N LEU A 47 3.55 3.90 1.69
CA LEU A 47 3.44 3.61 3.13
C LEU A 47 3.77 4.85 4.00
N SER A 48 4.64 5.74 3.53
CA SER A 48 4.94 7.01 4.19
C SER A 48 3.73 7.94 4.35
N ALA A 49 2.74 7.86 3.46
CA ALA A 49 1.50 8.65 3.60
C ALA A 49 0.64 8.14 4.76
N GLN A 50 0.65 6.82 5.01
CA GLN A 50 0.04 6.22 6.18
C GLN A 50 0.68 6.74 7.48
N ASN A 51 2.01 6.69 7.55
CA ASN A 51 2.72 7.17 8.72
C ASN A 51 2.45 8.66 8.98
N ALA A 52 2.47 9.50 7.93
CA ALA A 52 2.17 10.92 8.05
C ALA A 52 0.73 11.16 8.54
N PHE A 53 -0.24 10.37 8.08
CA PHE A 53 -1.63 10.43 8.53
C PHE A 53 -1.76 10.16 10.02
N TRP A 54 -1.12 9.08 10.53
CA TRP A 54 -1.23 8.70 11.94
C TRP A 54 -0.52 9.70 12.87
N ILE A 55 0.62 10.23 12.47
CA ILE A 55 1.32 11.29 13.20
C ILE A 55 0.42 12.55 13.28
N ALA A 56 -0.17 12.95 12.16
CA ALA A 56 -1.06 14.11 12.13
C ALA A 56 -2.33 13.88 12.97
N ALA A 57 -2.90 12.68 12.94
CA ALA A 57 -4.07 12.33 13.75
C ALA A 57 -3.78 12.44 15.25
N GLN A 58 -2.63 11.92 15.71
CA GLN A 58 -2.19 12.02 17.11
C GLN A 58 -1.96 13.49 17.54
N GLU A 59 -1.26 14.26 16.72
CA GLU A 59 -0.93 15.64 17.04
C GLU A 59 -2.16 16.57 17.10
N VAL A 60 -3.14 16.35 16.23
CA VAL A 60 -4.36 17.17 16.17
C VAL A 60 -5.37 16.76 17.23
N SER A 61 -5.49 15.48 17.51
CA SER A 61 -6.43 14.97 18.54
C SER A 61 -5.90 15.14 19.96
N HIS A 62 -4.59 15.29 20.15
CA HIS A 62 -3.90 15.23 21.45
C HIS A 62 -4.14 13.92 22.20
N ASP A 63 -4.54 12.86 21.50
CA ASP A 63 -4.81 11.54 22.05
C ASP A 63 -3.56 10.65 21.84
N PRO A 64 -2.86 10.27 22.92
CA PRO A 64 -1.66 9.43 22.80
C PRO A 64 -1.97 8.01 22.29
N ASP A 65 -3.22 7.57 22.38
CA ASP A 65 -3.68 6.23 22.02
C ASP A 65 -4.69 6.25 20.84
N ILE A 66 -4.59 7.28 20.00
CA ILE A 66 -5.53 7.56 18.91
C ILE A 66 -5.76 6.35 17.98
N GLY A 67 -4.73 5.53 17.73
CA GLY A 67 -4.85 4.33 16.90
C GLY A 67 -5.80 3.30 17.49
N LEU A 68 -5.67 3.06 18.79
CA LEU A 68 -6.53 2.15 19.55
C LEU A 68 -7.98 2.64 19.55
N HIS A 69 -8.19 3.91 19.85
CA HIS A 69 -9.53 4.51 19.92
C HIS A 69 -10.20 4.61 18.55
N LEU A 70 -9.49 4.99 17.50
CA LEU A 70 -10.04 5.02 16.13
C LEU A 70 -10.40 3.62 15.61
N GLY A 71 -9.75 2.58 16.12
CA GLY A 71 -10.09 1.20 15.81
C GLY A 71 -11.55 0.85 16.15
N GLU A 72 -12.12 1.45 17.19
CA GLU A 72 -13.51 1.25 17.60
C GLU A 72 -14.51 1.87 16.61
N HIS A 73 -14.09 2.85 15.81
CA HIS A 73 -14.90 3.54 14.81
C HIS A 73 -14.80 2.95 13.40
N LEU A 74 -13.94 1.95 13.18
CA LEU A 74 -13.83 1.27 11.89
C LEU A 74 -15.15 0.58 11.51
N PRO A 75 -15.53 0.53 10.23
CA PRO A 75 -16.64 -0.29 9.78
C PRO A 75 -16.35 -1.78 10.00
N LEU A 76 -17.37 -2.56 10.37
CA LEU A 76 -17.24 -4.02 10.56
C LEU A 76 -16.91 -4.73 9.27
N TYR A 77 -17.48 -4.28 8.16
CA TYR A 77 -17.31 -4.81 6.83
C TYR A 77 -17.02 -3.67 5.87
N ARG A 78 -16.05 -3.87 4.98
CA ARG A 78 -15.45 -2.83 4.16
C ARG A 78 -15.63 -3.06 2.66
N GLY A 79 -16.20 -4.22 2.29
CA GLY A 79 -16.47 -4.57 0.90
C GLY A 79 -15.21 -4.85 0.06
N GLN A 80 -14.10 -5.24 0.71
CA GLN A 80 -12.89 -5.60 -0.03
C GLN A 80 -12.96 -7.04 -0.54
N VAL A 81 -12.35 -7.31 -1.68
CA VAL A 81 -12.34 -8.66 -2.27
C VAL A 81 -11.83 -9.72 -1.30
N ILE A 82 -10.85 -9.38 -0.44
CA ILE A 82 -10.32 -10.27 0.60
C ILE A 82 -11.40 -10.64 1.63
N GLU A 83 -12.21 -9.67 2.04
CA GLU A 83 -13.31 -9.91 2.98
C GLU A 83 -14.39 -10.81 2.35
N HIS A 84 -14.69 -10.60 1.07
CA HIS A 84 -15.61 -11.46 0.32
C HIS A 84 -15.07 -12.89 0.19
N LEU A 85 -13.79 -13.06 -0.15
CA LEU A 85 -13.13 -14.37 -0.16
C LEU A 85 -13.25 -15.07 1.20
N PHE A 86 -13.06 -14.31 2.28
CA PHE A 86 -13.15 -14.85 3.63
C PHE A 86 -14.55 -15.37 3.93
N ILE A 87 -15.56 -14.50 3.83
CA ILE A 87 -16.93 -14.83 4.24
C ILE A 87 -17.63 -15.84 3.33
N SER A 88 -17.23 -15.95 2.07
CA SER A 88 -17.77 -16.95 1.13
C SER A 88 -17.14 -18.33 1.27
N SER A 89 -16.11 -18.49 2.12
CA SER A 89 -15.46 -19.78 2.39
C SER A 89 -16.29 -20.63 3.35
N GLU A 90 -16.10 -21.96 3.32
CA GLU A 90 -16.88 -22.89 4.14
C GLU A 90 -16.57 -22.76 5.63
N THR A 91 -15.28 -22.57 5.99
CA THR A 91 -14.85 -22.42 7.37
C THR A 91 -14.02 -21.18 7.58
N PHE A 92 -13.92 -20.73 8.83
CA PHE A 92 -13.05 -19.63 9.23
C PHE A 92 -11.59 -19.86 8.80
N GLY A 93 -11.07 -21.06 9.01
CA GLY A 93 -9.68 -21.39 8.64
C GLY A 93 -9.41 -21.33 7.14
N GLU A 94 -10.36 -21.78 6.32
CA GLU A 94 -10.24 -21.65 4.86
C GLU A 94 -10.31 -20.20 4.41
N GLY A 95 -11.25 -19.43 4.96
CA GLY A 95 -11.37 -18.00 4.69
C GLY A 95 -10.11 -17.24 5.07
N LEU A 96 -9.54 -17.56 6.24
CA LEU A 96 -8.29 -16.97 6.69
C LEU A 96 -7.11 -17.30 5.76
N LYS A 97 -6.95 -18.56 5.35
CA LYS A 97 -5.90 -18.96 4.40
C LYS A 97 -6.01 -18.20 3.07
N ARG A 98 -7.24 -18.04 2.54
CA ARG A 98 -7.47 -17.26 1.32
C ARG A 98 -7.13 -15.79 1.52
N ALA A 99 -7.57 -15.18 2.62
CA ALA A 99 -7.25 -13.79 2.92
C ALA A 99 -5.73 -13.56 2.98
N LEU A 100 -4.99 -14.47 3.60
CA LEU A 100 -3.53 -14.42 3.67
C LEU A 100 -2.87 -14.59 2.29
N ALA A 101 -3.40 -15.45 1.42
CA ALA A 101 -2.87 -15.63 0.06
C ALA A 101 -2.97 -14.36 -0.78
N TYR A 102 -3.99 -13.53 -0.56
CA TYR A 102 -4.26 -12.31 -1.31
C TYR A 102 -3.96 -11.01 -0.55
N GLN A 103 -3.31 -11.08 0.62
CA GLN A 103 -3.04 -9.93 1.51
C GLN A 103 -2.31 -8.77 0.81
N ARG A 104 -1.50 -9.05 -0.20
CA ARG A 104 -0.81 -8.04 -0.99
C ARG A 104 -1.76 -7.06 -1.70
N LEU A 105 -3.00 -7.46 -1.95
CA LEU A 105 -4.03 -6.56 -2.47
C LEU A 105 -4.32 -5.38 -1.53
N ILE A 106 -4.06 -5.54 -0.24
CA ILE A 106 -4.23 -4.48 0.77
C ILE A 106 -2.94 -3.72 0.98
N SER A 107 -1.81 -4.42 1.23
CA SER A 107 -0.54 -3.78 1.53
C SER A 107 0.66 -4.62 1.09
N ASP A 108 1.69 -3.97 0.54
CA ASP A 108 2.99 -4.60 0.29
C ASP A 108 3.78 -4.84 1.59
N ALA A 109 3.36 -4.20 2.71
CA ALA A 109 3.98 -4.38 4.02
C ALA A 109 3.40 -5.58 4.80
N PHE A 110 2.37 -6.24 4.30
CA PHE A 110 1.80 -7.42 4.95
C PHE A 110 2.54 -8.70 4.49
N ASP A 111 3.05 -9.44 5.46
CA ASP A 111 3.54 -10.81 5.33
C ASP A 111 2.99 -11.65 6.50
N ALA A 112 1.67 -11.57 6.65
CA ALA A 112 0.97 -12.27 7.71
C ALA A 112 0.89 -13.78 7.42
N LYS A 113 1.08 -14.58 8.46
CA LYS A 113 1.08 -16.04 8.41
C LYS A 113 0.26 -16.60 9.57
N LEU A 114 -0.49 -17.67 9.27
CA LEU A 114 -1.13 -18.49 10.29
C LEU A 114 -0.14 -19.58 10.73
N ILE A 115 0.14 -19.64 12.01
CA ILE A 115 0.99 -20.67 12.63
C ILE A 115 0.13 -21.52 13.57
N VAL A 116 0.21 -22.82 13.40
CA VAL A 116 -0.45 -23.81 14.26
C VAL A 116 0.62 -24.82 14.66
N GLU A 117 1.17 -24.66 15.87
CA GLU A 117 2.28 -25.47 16.39
C GLU A 117 2.12 -25.68 17.88
N ASP A 118 2.39 -26.90 18.36
CA ASP A 118 2.41 -27.26 19.77
C ASP A 118 1.17 -26.85 20.59
N GLY A 119 -0.02 -26.94 19.95
CA GLY A 119 -1.30 -26.53 20.57
C GLY A 119 -1.52 -25.02 20.61
N ARG A 120 -0.63 -24.22 20.03
CA ARG A 120 -0.77 -22.76 19.87
C ARG A 120 -1.24 -22.43 18.46
N CYS A 121 -2.18 -21.51 18.37
CA CYS A 121 -2.63 -20.96 17.10
C CYS A 121 -2.50 -19.43 17.14
N TYR A 122 -1.79 -18.88 16.18
CA TYR A 122 -1.63 -17.43 16.10
C TYR A 122 -1.42 -16.94 14.67
N LEU A 123 -1.90 -15.74 14.42
CA LEU A 123 -1.49 -14.94 13.27
C LEU A 123 -0.24 -14.14 13.65
N THR A 124 0.75 -14.13 12.80
CA THR A 124 1.93 -13.27 12.94
C THR A 124 2.18 -12.51 11.65
N ASN A 125 2.67 -11.30 11.77
CA ASN A 125 3.21 -10.56 10.62
C ASN A 125 4.74 -10.67 10.65
N GLY A 126 5.36 -10.89 9.48
CA GLY A 126 6.78 -11.23 9.38
C GLY A 126 7.73 -10.24 10.06
N GLU A 127 8.79 -10.75 10.67
CA GLU A 127 9.77 -9.98 11.45
C GLU A 127 10.52 -8.91 10.62
N GLN A 128 10.62 -9.08 9.29
CA GLN A 128 11.46 -8.24 8.44
C GLN A 128 10.87 -6.88 8.09
N PHE A 129 9.55 -6.70 8.17
CA PHE A 129 8.87 -5.48 7.71
C PHE A 129 8.47 -4.51 8.82
N TRP A 130 8.50 -4.96 10.06
CA TRP A 130 8.05 -4.20 11.23
C TRP A 130 9.23 -3.74 12.10
N SER A 131 10.30 -3.20 11.49
CA SER A 131 11.25 -2.40 12.26
C SER A 131 10.55 -1.10 12.68
N ASP A 132 10.78 -0.65 13.89
CA ASP A 132 10.15 0.49 14.59
C ASP A 132 9.96 1.79 13.77
N SER A 133 10.58 1.89 12.60
CA SER A 133 10.56 3.07 11.74
C SER A 133 9.62 2.99 10.54
N LEU A 134 9.10 1.81 10.15
CA LEU A 134 8.36 1.64 8.90
C LEU A 134 6.85 1.72 9.08
N VAL A 135 6.30 1.25 10.20
CA VAL A 135 4.86 1.28 10.46
C VAL A 135 4.59 1.91 11.82
N ASN A 136 3.74 2.91 11.83
CA ASN A 136 3.34 3.60 13.04
C ASN A 136 2.54 2.67 13.96
N ARG A 137 2.78 2.74 15.29
CA ARG A 137 2.06 1.95 16.31
C ARG A 137 0.53 2.12 16.17
N HIS A 138 0.06 3.35 15.94
CA HIS A 138 -1.36 3.65 15.83
C HIS A 138 -2.04 2.91 14.67
N PHE A 139 -1.32 2.73 13.54
CA PHE A 139 -1.81 1.89 12.47
C PHE A 139 -1.98 0.44 12.92
N SER A 140 -0.99 -0.11 13.62
CA SER A 140 -1.02 -1.50 14.11
C SER A 140 -2.15 -1.73 15.09
N GLU A 141 -2.35 -0.82 16.02
CA GLU A 141 -3.45 -0.85 17.01
C GLU A 141 -4.81 -0.78 16.33
N CYS A 142 -4.98 0.17 15.41
CA CYS A 142 -6.21 0.33 14.65
C CYS A 142 -6.52 -0.89 13.76
N ALA A 143 -5.51 -1.42 13.07
CA ALA A 143 -5.64 -2.61 12.24
C ALA A 143 -6.03 -3.84 13.06
N MET A 144 -5.42 -4.03 14.24
CA MET A 144 -5.77 -5.11 15.17
C MET A 144 -7.23 -5.02 15.61
N SER A 145 -7.71 -3.83 16.00
CA SER A 145 -9.14 -3.60 16.31
C SER A 145 -10.03 -4.03 15.15
N GLY A 146 -9.67 -3.63 13.93
CA GLY A 146 -10.42 -3.99 12.74
C GLY A 146 -10.48 -5.50 12.49
N ILE A 147 -9.36 -6.20 12.66
CA ILE A 147 -9.27 -7.66 12.52
C ILE A 147 -10.13 -8.36 13.57
N LEU A 148 -9.97 -8.00 14.85
CA LEU A 148 -10.73 -8.60 15.94
C LEU A 148 -12.25 -8.42 15.77
N ARG A 149 -12.68 -7.22 15.39
CA ARG A 149 -14.10 -6.92 15.16
C ARG A 149 -14.65 -7.68 13.97
N PHE A 150 -13.89 -7.80 12.88
CA PHE A 150 -14.28 -8.56 11.71
C PHE A 150 -14.38 -10.07 12.05
N PHE A 151 -13.38 -10.64 12.74
CA PHE A 151 -13.39 -12.05 13.12
C PHE A 151 -14.55 -12.38 14.08
N LYS A 152 -14.80 -11.52 15.07
CA LYS A 152 -15.97 -11.65 15.95
C LYS A 152 -17.27 -11.58 15.18
N PHE A 153 -17.38 -10.68 14.20
CA PHE A 153 -18.58 -10.53 13.40
C PHE A 153 -18.89 -11.78 12.56
N ILE A 154 -17.90 -12.29 11.79
CA ILE A 154 -18.12 -13.42 10.88
C ILE A 154 -18.27 -14.77 11.60
N THR A 155 -17.84 -14.87 12.85
CA THR A 155 -18.00 -16.05 13.69
C THR A 155 -19.14 -15.89 14.73
N GLU A 156 -19.99 -14.90 14.57
CA GLU A 156 -21.11 -14.63 15.50
C GLU A 156 -20.66 -14.56 16.98
N GLY A 157 -19.45 -14.02 17.19
CA GLY A 157 -18.86 -13.85 18.53
C GLY A 157 -18.07 -15.07 19.05
N GLN A 158 -17.98 -16.17 18.29
CA GLN A 158 -17.22 -17.36 18.73
C GLN A 158 -15.70 -17.13 18.69
N PHE A 159 -15.20 -16.26 17.81
CA PHE A 159 -13.80 -15.86 17.85
C PHE A 159 -13.49 -15.06 19.12
N GLN A 160 -12.56 -15.57 19.93
CA GLN A 160 -12.05 -14.86 21.10
C GLN A 160 -10.53 -14.79 21.04
N PRO A 161 -9.94 -13.58 21.13
CA PRO A 161 -8.49 -13.46 21.25
C PRO A 161 -8.05 -13.97 22.62
N ILE A 162 -6.93 -14.68 22.69
CA ILE A 162 -6.33 -15.15 23.95
C ILE A 162 -5.41 -14.07 24.51
N TYR A 163 -4.49 -13.58 23.68
CA TYR A 163 -3.64 -12.41 23.96
C TYR A 163 -3.01 -11.88 22.66
N ILE A 164 -2.39 -10.70 22.75
CA ILE A 164 -1.76 -10.01 21.63
C ILE A 164 -0.34 -9.62 22.01
N ASP A 165 0.62 -9.91 21.12
CA ASP A 165 1.96 -9.35 21.15
C ASP A 165 2.06 -8.19 20.19
N PHE A 166 2.68 -7.07 20.62
CA PHE A 166 3.11 -6.01 19.74
C PHE A 166 4.62 -5.82 19.82
N ASN A 167 5.24 -5.47 18.71
CA ASN A 167 6.68 -5.26 18.60
C ASN A 167 7.15 -3.84 18.97
N PHE A 168 6.25 -2.90 19.21
CA PHE A 168 6.58 -1.57 19.72
C PHE A 168 6.60 -1.56 21.26
N ASN A 169 7.40 -0.64 21.84
CA ASN A 169 7.64 -0.57 23.28
C ASN A 169 6.66 0.33 24.03
N ASP A 170 6.17 1.38 23.37
CA ASP A 170 5.30 2.37 23.98
C ASP A 170 3.85 2.18 23.52
N GLY A 171 2.90 2.07 24.44
CA GLY A 171 1.50 1.80 24.16
C GLY A 171 0.56 2.36 25.20
N ALA A 172 -0.74 2.06 25.06
CA ALA A 172 -1.74 2.32 26.08
C ALA A 172 -1.48 1.48 27.33
N ASN A 173 -2.14 1.80 28.43
CA ASN A 173 -2.08 0.95 29.63
C ASN A 173 -2.87 -0.36 29.43
N ASP A 174 -2.59 -1.35 30.29
CA ASP A 174 -3.18 -2.70 30.20
C ASP A 174 -4.71 -2.68 30.28
N ASP A 175 -5.29 -1.83 31.12
CA ASP A 175 -6.74 -1.73 31.29
C ASP A 175 -7.40 -1.22 30.02
N GLU A 176 -6.78 -0.26 29.31
CA GLU A 176 -7.31 0.30 28.08
C GLU A 176 -7.18 -0.71 26.92
N TYR A 177 -6.07 -1.41 26.81
CA TYR A 177 -5.96 -2.51 25.86
C TYR A 177 -7.00 -3.61 26.11
N PHE A 178 -7.18 -3.99 27.39
CA PHE A 178 -8.18 -4.98 27.75
C PHE A 178 -9.60 -4.52 27.44
N ARG A 179 -9.90 -3.24 27.66
CA ARG A 179 -11.20 -2.65 27.33
C ARG A 179 -11.53 -2.77 25.84
N VAL A 180 -10.52 -2.46 24.96
CA VAL A 180 -10.74 -2.41 23.50
C VAL A 180 -10.65 -3.79 22.88
N TYR A 181 -9.68 -4.59 23.24
CA TYR A 181 -9.45 -5.89 22.59
C TYR A 181 -10.13 -7.06 23.27
N GLY A 182 -10.36 -6.96 24.58
CA GLY A 182 -10.94 -8.01 25.39
C GLY A 182 -9.95 -9.11 25.78
N CYS A 183 -8.64 -8.84 25.67
CA CYS A 183 -7.56 -9.76 26.04
C CYS A 183 -6.32 -8.99 26.51
N PRO A 184 -5.39 -9.64 27.23
CA PRO A 184 -4.10 -9.06 27.59
C PRO A 184 -3.24 -8.73 26.37
N VAL A 185 -2.37 -7.72 26.50
CA VAL A 185 -1.41 -7.27 25.49
C VAL A 185 0.00 -7.29 26.07
N SER A 186 0.99 -7.71 25.29
CA SER A 186 2.40 -7.62 25.63
C SER A 186 3.14 -6.75 24.63
N LEU A 187 3.82 -5.72 25.11
CA LEU A 187 4.62 -4.81 24.28
C LEU A 187 6.09 -5.25 24.20
N GLY A 188 6.85 -4.70 23.25
CA GLY A 188 8.29 -4.96 23.09
C GLY A 188 8.61 -6.38 22.61
N GLN A 189 7.70 -7.05 21.95
CA GLN A 189 7.88 -8.40 21.45
C GLN A 189 8.62 -8.41 20.11
N LYS A 190 9.19 -9.56 19.71
CA LYS A 190 9.93 -9.69 18.43
C LYS A 190 9.07 -9.48 17.20
N ALA A 191 7.77 -9.79 17.28
CA ALA A 191 6.81 -9.65 16.18
C ALA A 191 5.41 -9.40 16.75
N THR A 192 4.57 -8.76 15.96
CA THR A 192 3.14 -8.63 16.26
C THR A 192 2.45 -9.97 16.02
N ARG A 193 1.73 -10.47 17.06
CA ARG A 193 1.02 -11.75 17.02
C ARG A 193 -0.35 -11.63 17.66
N LEU A 194 -1.32 -12.29 17.06
CA LEU A 194 -2.67 -12.45 17.61
C LEU A 194 -2.90 -13.93 17.91
N TYR A 195 -2.99 -14.30 19.18
CA TYR A 195 -3.21 -15.66 19.63
C TYR A 195 -4.69 -15.95 19.87
N PHE A 196 -5.15 -17.11 19.42
CA PHE A 196 -6.54 -17.56 19.52
C PHE A 196 -6.63 -19.09 19.57
N ASP A 197 -7.81 -19.61 19.92
CA ASP A 197 -8.03 -21.06 19.95
C ASP A 197 -8.10 -21.64 18.53
N ALA A 198 -7.32 -22.70 18.27
CA ALA A 198 -7.32 -23.39 16.99
C ALA A 198 -8.69 -23.97 16.60
N ALA A 199 -9.53 -24.29 17.57
CA ALA A 199 -10.88 -24.82 17.32
C ALA A 199 -11.74 -23.88 16.45
N VAL A 200 -11.47 -22.56 16.48
CA VAL A 200 -12.20 -21.60 15.62
C VAL A 200 -11.90 -21.80 14.13
N LEU A 201 -10.79 -22.42 13.76
CA LEU A 201 -10.46 -22.69 12.36
C LEU A 201 -11.50 -23.55 11.65
N ASP A 202 -12.13 -24.45 12.40
CA ASP A 202 -13.16 -25.37 11.90
C ASP A 202 -14.58 -24.77 12.01
N TYR A 203 -14.70 -23.53 12.53
CA TYR A 203 -15.99 -22.86 12.67
C TYR A 203 -16.63 -22.62 11.28
N PRO A 204 -17.85 -23.15 11.03
CA PRO A 204 -18.53 -22.98 9.74
C PRO A 204 -18.98 -21.52 9.57
N LEU A 205 -18.73 -20.95 8.40
CA LEU A 205 -19.22 -19.62 8.06
C LEU A 205 -20.60 -19.72 7.43
N TRP A 206 -21.61 -19.11 8.05
CA TRP A 206 -23.00 -19.18 7.60
C TRP A 206 -23.26 -18.49 6.25
N GLN A 207 -22.34 -17.62 5.82
CA GLN A 207 -22.39 -16.94 4.52
C GLN A 207 -21.61 -17.69 3.42
N ALA A 208 -21.16 -18.93 3.68
CA ALA A 208 -20.45 -19.74 2.71
C ALA A 208 -21.28 -19.93 1.43
N GLU A 209 -20.73 -19.51 0.30
CA GLU A 209 -21.39 -19.58 -1.00
C GLU A 209 -20.36 -19.92 -2.07
N PRO A 210 -20.29 -21.20 -2.52
CA PRO A 210 -19.25 -21.67 -3.44
C PRO A 210 -19.20 -20.92 -4.78
N GLU A 211 -20.35 -20.52 -5.33
CA GLU A 211 -20.38 -19.79 -6.60
C GLU A 211 -19.81 -18.38 -6.44
N LEU A 212 -20.16 -17.67 -5.35
CA LEU A 212 -19.60 -16.35 -5.04
C LEU A 212 -18.11 -16.46 -4.72
N LEU A 213 -17.68 -17.52 -4.04
CA LEU A 213 -16.27 -17.75 -3.76
C LEU A 213 -15.45 -17.82 -5.04
N GLN A 214 -15.90 -18.58 -6.05
CA GLN A 214 -15.22 -18.67 -7.35
C GLN A 214 -15.10 -17.30 -8.04
N LEU A 215 -16.18 -16.51 -8.04
CA LEU A 215 -16.18 -15.18 -8.63
C LEU A 215 -15.18 -14.24 -7.92
N HIS A 216 -15.17 -14.26 -6.59
CA HIS A 216 -14.26 -13.44 -5.80
C HIS A 216 -12.80 -13.88 -5.97
N GLU A 217 -12.54 -15.18 -6.10
CA GLU A 217 -11.20 -15.71 -6.33
C GLU A 217 -10.67 -15.31 -7.71
N GLN A 218 -11.50 -15.40 -8.74
CA GLN A 218 -11.16 -14.91 -10.07
C GLN A 218 -10.85 -13.40 -10.04
N LEU A 219 -11.68 -12.61 -9.39
CA LEU A 219 -11.46 -11.17 -9.23
C LEU A 219 -10.15 -10.86 -8.47
N ALA A 220 -9.84 -11.64 -7.44
CA ALA A 220 -8.60 -11.47 -6.67
C ALA A 220 -7.37 -11.78 -7.52
N ILE A 221 -7.41 -12.85 -8.33
CA ILE A 221 -6.34 -13.21 -9.27
C ILE A 221 -6.12 -12.08 -10.29
N GLU A 222 -7.19 -11.57 -10.90
CA GLU A 222 -7.12 -10.45 -11.86
C GLU A 222 -6.49 -9.21 -11.24
N LYS A 223 -6.91 -8.83 -10.02
CA LYS A 223 -6.33 -7.69 -9.29
C LYS A 223 -4.86 -7.89 -8.94
N LEU A 224 -4.42 -9.10 -8.55
CA LEU A 224 -2.99 -9.38 -8.33
C LEU A 224 -2.18 -9.28 -9.63
N GLN A 225 -2.74 -9.74 -10.76
CA GLN A 225 -2.07 -9.58 -12.05
C GLN A 225 -1.95 -8.11 -12.47
N GLU A 226 -3.00 -7.31 -12.26
CA GLU A 226 -2.94 -5.86 -12.48
C GLU A 226 -1.87 -5.19 -11.61
N LEU A 227 -1.80 -5.57 -10.33
CA LEU A 227 -0.79 -5.07 -9.41
C LEU A 227 0.62 -5.42 -9.87
N ALA A 228 0.86 -6.67 -10.27
CA ALA A 228 2.15 -7.10 -10.79
C ALA A 228 2.57 -6.34 -12.07
N ARG A 229 1.61 -6.06 -12.98
CA ARG A 229 1.87 -5.23 -14.17
C ARG A 229 2.22 -3.79 -13.80
N TYR A 230 1.52 -3.22 -12.82
CA TYR A 230 1.80 -1.87 -12.34
C TYR A 230 3.19 -1.76 -11.71
N ASP A 231 3.58 -2.74 -10.92
CA ASP A 231 4.91 -2.83 -10.29
C ASP A 231 6.02 -2.89 -11.34
N LEU A 232 5.88 -3.74 -12.35
CA LEU A 232 6.86 -3.85 -13.45
C LEU A 232 7.07 -2.50 -14.14
N VAL A 233 6.00 -1.78 -14.48
CA VAL A 233 6.10 -0.44 -15.09
C VAL A 233 6.81 0.53 -14.16
N GLY A 234 6.53 0.45 -12.86
CA GLY A 234 7.21 1.24 -11.82
C GLY A 234 8.70 0.93 -11.72
N GLU A 235 9.07 -0.36 -11.75
CA GLU A 235 10.47 -0.82 -11.74
C GLU A 235 11.23 -0.37 -12.98
N VAL A 236 10.65 -0.54 -14.17
CA VAL A 236 11.23 -0.04 -15.42
C VAL A 236 11.43 1.47 -15.36
N ARG A 237 10.47 2.22 -14.82
CA ARG A 237 10.58 3.66 -14.67
C ARG A 237 11.71 4.07 -13.72
N ARG A 238 11.91 3.35 -12.61
CA ARG A 238 13.04 3.56 -11.67
C ARG A 238 14.37 3.25 -12.33
N ALA A 239 14.46 2.12 -13.03
CA ALA A 239 15.67 1.72 -13.76
C ALA A 239 16.05 2.73 -14.86
N ILE A 240 15.06 3.26 -15.60
CA ILE A 240 15.26 4.37 -16.53
C ILE A 240 15.87 5.57 -15.81
N GLY A 241 15.30 5.95 -14.65
CA GLY A 241 15.78 7.10 -13.88
C GLY A 241 17.23 6.97 -13.43
N SER A 242 17.69 5.77 -13.06
CA SER A 242 19.08 5.52 -12.63
C SER A 242 20.09 5.48 -13.78
N THR A 243 19.65 5.21 -15.01
CA THR A 243 20.54 5.08 -16.17
C THR A 243 20.46 6.26 -17.14
N LEU A 244 19.53 7.17 -16.94
CA LEU A 244 19.24 8.22 -17.92
C LEU A 244 20.43 9.17 -18.16
N GLU A 245 21.12 9.57 -17.09
CA GLU A 245 22.26 10.50 -17.16
C GLU A 245 23.52 9.86 -17.77
N SER A 246 23.68 8.53 -17.67
CA SER A 246 24.79 7.82 -18.31
C SER A 246 24.65 7.69 -19.83
N GLY A 247 23.47 7.98 -20.38
CA GLY A 247 23.17 7.83 -21.80
C GLY A 247 22.98 6.37 -22.26
N GLU A 248 23.09 5.40 -21.36
CA GLU A 248 23.01 3.96 -21.64
C GLU A 248 21.61 3.35 -21.40
N THR A 249 20.57 4.18 -21.40
CA THR A 249 19.19 3.73 -21.14
C THR A 249 18.62 2.98 -22.33
N THR A 250 18.85 1.67 -22.37
CA THR A 250 18.32 0.74 -23.38
C THR A 250 17.39 -0.29 -22.75
N LEU A 251 16.60 -0.99 -23.58
CA LEU A 251 15.79 -2.13 -23.10
C LEU A 251 16.69 -3.20 -22.45
N GLU A 252 17.86 -3.43 -23.04
CA GLU A 252 18.84 -4.43 -22.62
C GLU A 252 19.43 -4.09 -21.25
N THR A 253 19.85 -2.84 -21.02
CA THR A 253 20.42 -2.41 -19.74
C THR A 253 19.37 -2.44 -18.64
N VAL A 254 18.14 -2.01 -18.91
CA VAL A 254 17.03 -2.07 -17.94
C VAL A 254 16.63 -3.51 -17.65
N ALA A 255 16.54 -4.38 -18.65
CA ALA A 255 16.25 -5.80 -18.45
C ALA A 255 17.31 -6.50 -17.58
N ALA A 256 18.59 -6.16 -17.79
CA ALA A 256 19.69 -6.68 -16.97
C ALA A 256 19.57 -6.22 -15.50
N GLN A 257 19.25 -4.96 -15.23
CA GLN A 257 19.00 -4.44 -13.87
C GLN A 257 17.85 -5.18 -13.17
N LEU A 258 16.81 -5.54 -13.92
CA LEU A 258 15.65 -6.27 -13.40
C LEU A 258 15.88 -7.80 -13.36
N SER A 259 17.07 -8.27 -13.72
CA SER A 259 17.44 -9.70 -13.77
C SER A 259 16.49 -10.55 -14.64
N ILE A 260 15.99 -9.97 -15.74
CA ILE A 260 15.17 -10.66 -16.73
C ILE A 260 15.72 -10.49 -18.14
N THR A 261 15.28 -11.34 -19.08
CA THR A 261 15.70 -11.19 -20.46
C THR A 261 14.98 -10.03 -21.16
N PRO A 262 15.60 -9.34 -22.15
CA PRO A 262 14.94 -8.29 -22.91
C PRO A 262 13.64 -8.75 -23.60
N ARG A 263 13.62 -10.01 -24.06
CA ARG A 263 12.42 -10.62 -24.66
C ARG A 263 11.28 -10.71 -23.64
N ARG A 264 11.58 -11.19 -22.42
CA ARG A 264 10.59 -11.31 -21.34
C ARG A 264 10.07 -9.93 -20.91
N LEU A 265 10.97 -8.95 -20.75
CA LEU A 265 10.57 -7.57 -20.44
C LEU A 265 9.63 -7.00 -21.50
N ARG A 266 9.96 -7.17 -22.79
CA ARG A 266 9.10 -6.70 -23.89
C ARG A 266 7.71 -7.33 -23.86
N THR A 267 7.63 -8.65 -23.65
CA THR A 267 6.36 -9.39 -23.54
C THR A 267 5.52 -8.87 -22.38
N GLN A 268 6.09 -8.77 -21.19
CA GLN A 268 5.39 -8.32 -19.99
C GLN A 268 4.94 -6.85 -20.09
N LEU A 269 5.73 -5.97 -20.72
CA LEU A 269 5.31 -4.59 -20.98
C LEU A 269 4.17 -4.52 -21.99
N SER A 270 4.17 -5.37 -23.01
CA SER A 270 3.05 -5.48 -23.97
C SER A 270 1.77 -5.97 -23.28
N GLU A 271 1.85 -6.95 -22.39
CA GLU A 271 0.74 -7.41 -21.56
C GLU A 271 0.22 -6.32 -20.60
N ALA A 272 1.09 -5.39 -20.20
CA ALA A 272 0.74 -4.20 -19.44
C ALA A 272 0.24 -3.03 -20.33
N ASN A 273 -0.07 -3.28 -21.61
CA ASN A 273 -0.52 -2.30 -22.59
C ASN A 273 0.43 -1.10 -22.75
N THR A 274 1.74 -1.34 -22.65
CA THR A 274 2.76 -0.31 -22.81
C THR A 274 4.01 -0.86 -23.50
N SER A 275 5.02 -0.03 -23.67
CA SER A 275 6.33 -0.44 -24.18
C SER A 275 7.44 0.32 -23.48
N PHE A 276 8.67 -0.23 -23.52
CA PHE A 276 9.85 0.46 -23.00
C PHE A 276 10.00 1.87 -23.58
N GLN A 277 9.78 2.03 -24.88
CA GLN A 277 9.88 3.33 -25.56
C GLN A 277 8.83 4.32 -25.05
N GLN A 278 7.62 3.85 -24.78
CA GLN A 278 6.56 4.70 -24.22
C GLN A 278 6.93 5.15 -22.79
N ILE A 279 7.37 4.24 -21.93
CA ILE A 279 7.78 4.58 -20.56
C ILE A 279 8.96 5.54 -20.56
N LEU A 280 9.97 5.33 -21.40
CA LEU A 280 11.13 6.20 -21.55
C LEU A 280 10.71 7.61 -22.04
N SER A 281 9.84 7.65 -23.05
CA SER A 281 9.30 8.91 -23.59
C SER A 281 8.54 9.71 -22.51
N ASP A 282 7.68 9.04 -21.75
CA ASP A 282 6.89 9.66 -20.68
C ASP A 282 7.77 10.13 -19.51
N TYR A 283 8.82 9.36 -19.19
CA TYR A 283 9.80 9.75 -18.16
C TYR A 283 10.56 11.02 -18.58
N ARG A 284 11.11 11.03 -19.80
CA ARG A 284 11.83 12.18 -20.38
C ARG A 284 10.97 13.42 -20.43
N CYS A 285 9.71 13.29 -20.86
CA CYS A 285 8.76 14.38 -20.91
C CYS A 285 8.51 15.00 -19.53
N ARG A 286 8.24 14.17 -18.52
CA ARG A 286 8.01 14.64 -17.13
C ARG A 286 9.24 15.32 -16.54
N LEU A 287 10.42 14.74 -16.72
CA LEU A 287 11.67 15.31 -16.25
C LEU A 287 11.96 16.66 -16.92
N ALA A 288 11.82 16.74 -18.25
CA ALA A 288 12.00 17.99 -18.99
C ALA A 288 11.04 19.08 -18.51
N LYS A 289 9.76 18.76 -18.35
CA LYS A 289 8.76 19.71 -17.82
C LYS A 289 9.12 20.20 -16.41
N LYS A 290 9.55 19.29 -15.53
CA LYS A 290 9.96 19.63 -14.17
C LYS A 290 11.17 20.56 -14.14
N LEU A 291 12.22 20.24 -14.92
CA LEU A 291 13.44 21.06 -15.01
C LEU A 291 13.14 22.45 -15.62
N LEU A 292 12.38 22.51 -16.70
CA LEU A 292 12.02 23.77 -17.34
C LEU A 292 11.16 24.67 -16.45
N ALA A 293 10.28 24.11 -15.64
CA ALA A 293 9.39 24.87 -14.77
C ALA A 293 10.06 25.33 -13.47
N ASN A 294 10.93 24.52 -12.88
CA ASN A 294 11.39 24.68 -11.49
C ASN A 294 12.88 25.01 -11.37
N THR A 295 13.62 25.11 -12.47
CA THR A 295 15.06 25.42 -12.46
C THR A 295 15.45 26.46 -13.50
N ASN A 296 16.61 27.09 -13.32
CA ASN A 296 17.22 28.01 -14.27
C ASN A 296 18.28 27.33 -15.16
N GLU A 297 18.30 25.98 -15.19
CA GLU A 297 19.23 25.24 -16.02
C GLU A 297 19.07 25.62 -17.51
N SER A 298 20.18 25.68 -18.26
CA SER A 298 20.11 25.95 -19.69
C SER A 298 19.37 24.84 -20.43
N VAL A 299 18.77 25.16 -21.56
CA VAL A 299 18.04 24.16 -22.36
C VAL A 299 19.01 23.05 -22.81
N GLU A 300 20.25 23.40 -23.14
CA GLU A 300 21.32 22.47 -23.52
C GLU A 300 21.62 21.49 -22.36
N ARG A 301 21.68 21.98 -21.14
CA ARG A 301 21.88 21.13 -19.97
C ARG A 301 20.67 20.20 -19.73
N ILE A 302 19.45 20.68 -19.95
CA ILE A 302 18.23 19.87 -19.85
C ILE A 302 18.18 18.79 -20.92
N VAL A 303 18.64 19.06 -22.15
CA VAL A 303 18.80 18.05 -23.21
C VAL A 303 19.64 16.88 -22.69
N TYR A 304 20.82 17.17 -22.12
CA TYR A 304 21.71 16.17 -21.57
C TYR A 304 21.08 15.41 -20.38
N LEU A 305 20.54 16.12 -19.40
CA LEU A 305 19.89 15.54 -18.21
C LEU A 305 18.68 14.65 -18.54
N THR A 306 18.06 14.88 -19.70
CA THR A 306 16.95 14.07 -20.19
C THR A 306 17.39 12.93 -21.12
N GLY A 307 18.71 12.69 -21.22
CA GLY A 307 19.30 11.57 -21.97
C GLY A 307 19.19 11.71 -23.49
N PHE A 308 19.11 12.93 -24.01
CA PHE A 308 19.22 13.17 -25.44
C PHE A 308 20.66 13.56 -25.80
N SER A 309 21.16 12.98 -26.88
CA SER A 309 22.49 13.30 -27.41
C SER A 309 22.48 14.61 -28.24
N GLU A 310 21.33 14.98 -28.82
CA GLU A 310 21.23 16.14 -29.70
C GLU A 310 20.04 17.05 -29.35
N PRO A 311 20.25 18.39 -29.31
CA PRO A 311 19.19 19.36 -29.08
C PRO A 311 18.04 19.27 -30.07
N SER A 312 18.33 19.06 -31.35
CA SER A 312 17.32 18.94 -32.40
C SER A 312 16.30 17.84 -32.15
N THR A 313 16.78 16.71 -31.67
CA THR A 313 15.93 15.55 -31.32
C THR A 313 15.08 15.81 -30.10
N PHE A 314 15.65 16.46 -29.07
CA PHE A 314 14.90 16.89 -27.88
C PHE A 314 13.80 17.90 -28.23
N TYR A 315 14.12 18.94 -29.00
CA TYR A 315 13.12 19.96 -29.39
C TYR A 315 11.93 19.35 -30.12
N ARG A 316 12.20 18.43 -31.10
CA ARG A 316 11.12 17.72 -31.82
C ARG A 316 10.28 16.86 -30.88
N ALA A 317 10.93 16.12 -29.97
CA ALA A 317 10.23 15.30 -28.99
C ALA A 317 9.40 16.16 -28.04
N PHE A 318 9.97 17.23 -27.49
CA PHE A 318 9.28 18.11 -26.55
C PHE A 318 8.06 18.80 -27.18
N LYS A 319 8.20 19.29 -28.42
CA LYS A 319 7.08 19.89 -29.18
C LYS A 319 5.98 18.86 -29.45
N ARG A 320 6.33 17.61 -29.76
CA ARG A 320 5.35 16.53 -29.93
C ARG A 320 4.60 16.22 -28.62
N TRP A 321 5.26 16.31 -27.45
CA TRP A 321 4.66 16.02 -26.16
C TRP A 321 3.77 17.15 -25.62
N THR A 322 4.11 18.41 -25.96
CA THR A 322 3.52 19.58 -25.28
C THR A 322 2.85 20.56 -26.21
N ASN A 323 3.01 20.41 -27.52
CA ASN A 323 2.66 21.37 -28.59
C ASN A 323 3.38 22.72 -28.47
N GLU A 324 4.38 22.86 -27.61
CA GLU A 324 5.17 24.05 -27.36
C GLU A 324 6.66 23.74 -27.48
N THR A 325 7.48 24.77 -27.75
CA THR A 325 8.92 24.65 -27.61
C THR A 325 9.34 24.70 -26.14
N PRO A 326 10.53 24.14 -25.77
CA PRO A 326 11.03 24.21 -24.41
C PRO A 326 11.12 25.64 -23.87
N VAL A 327 11.51 26.59 -24.69
CA VAL A 327 11.64 28.01 -24.32
C VAL A 327 10.27 28.65 -24.04
N GLU A 328 9.28 28.38 -24.91
CA GLU A 328 7.89 28.87 -24.71
C GLU A 328 7.29 28.29 -23.45
N TYR A 329 7.47 26.96 -23.20
CA TYR A 329 7.00 26.28 -22.01
C TYR A 329 7.59 26.90 -20.72
N ARG A 330 8.92 27.13 -20.69
CA ARG A 330 9.59 27.79 -19.59
C ARG A 330 9.01 29.19 -19.31
N LYS A 331 8.93 30.03 -20.33
CA LYS A 331 8.37 31.38 -20.19
C LYS A 331 6.97 31.40 -19.61
N ARG A 332 6.16 30.41 -19.96
CA ARG A 332 4.78 30.29 -19.48
C ARG A 332 4.69 29.80 -18.04
N LYS A 333 5.62 28.93 -17.62
CA LYS A 333 5.59 28.31 -16.28
C LYS A 333 6.33 29.09 -15.19
N GLN A 334 7.27 29.95 -15.56
CA GLN A 334 8.03 30.81 -14.65
C GLN A 334 7.49 32.25 -14.54
N ARG A 335 6.41 32.56 -15.26
CA ARG A 335 5.58 33.73 -15.02
C ARG A 335 4.60 33.50 -13.88
#